data_923ebf517faf908dc5031f3b19d09d06
#
_entry.id   923ebf517faf908dc5031f3b19d09d06
#
_cell.length_a   1.000
_cell.length_b   1.000
_cell.length_c   1.000
_cell.angle_alpha   90.00
_cell.angle_beta   90.00
_cell.angle_gamma   90.00
#
_symmetry.space_group_name_H-M   'P 1'
#
loop_
_entity.id
_entity.type
_entity.pdbx_description
1 polymer ?
#
loop_
_entity_poly.entity_id
_entity_poly.type
_entity_poly.pdbx_seq_one_letter_code
_entity_poly.pdbx_strand_id
1 'polypeptide(L)'
;MRQLAAEVGVQAAALYRYFPTKEDLLFSLMNEHMEALLQSWEAARPATGDPVRRLAAFVRNHIEFHVARRHATHVNNMELRALSHEKLSAILRLRGSYEKELRRILREGAEQGLFTVGDVALTAMAIIQMTTGVIVWFRPDERLSVQEVADTYHDMTMRLVGARKQDREDVHVRSRHELRAW
;
A
#
# COMPACT_ATOMS: atom_id res chain seq x y z
N MET A 1 -6.47 -9.83 -25.19
CA MET A 1 -7.91 -10.13 -25.02
C MET A 1 -8.25 -11.59 -25.37
N ARG A 2 -7.95 -12.13 -26.57
CA ARG A 2 -8.28 -13.54 -26.93
C ARG A 2 -7.60 -14.57 -26.01
N GLN A 3 -6.29 -14.44 -25.77
CA GLN A 3 -5.55 -15.30 -24.85
C GLN A 3 -6.08 -15.20 -23.43
N LEU A 4 -6.34 -13.98 -22.94
CA LEU A 4 -6.91 -13.77 -21.61
C LEU A 4 -8.30 -14.42 -21.48
N ALA A 5 -9.16 -14.30 -22.48
CA ALA A 5 -10.46 -14.94 -22.49
C ALA A 5 -10.35 -16.48 -22.42
N ALA A 6 -9.39 -17.06 -23.13
CA ALA A 6 -9.10 -18.49 -23.07
C ALA A 6 -8.62 -18.93 -21.67
N GLU A 7 -7.71 -18.19 -21.05
CA GLU A 7 -7.21 -18.45 -19.70
C GLU A 7 -8.31 -18.46 -18.63
N VAL A 8 -9.29 -17.54 -18.74
CA VAL A 8 -10.39 -17.47 -17.77
C VAL A 8 -11.64 -18.27 -18.20
N GLY A 9 -11.54 -19.04 -19.27
CA GLY A 9 -12.61 -19.93 -19.72
C GLY A 9 -13.86 -19.24 -20.26
N VAL A 10 -13.72 -17.99 -20.78
CA VAL A 10 -14.83 -17.24 -21.38
C VAL A 10 -14.60 -17.00 -22.88
N GLN A 11 -15.68 -16.74 -23.61
CA GLN A 11 -15.57 -16.34 -25.02
C GLN A 11 -15.01 -14.91 -25.13
N ALA A 12 -14.11 -14.68 -26.08
CA ALA A 12 -13.54 -13.35 -26.32
C ALA A 12 -14.61 -12.27 -26.53
N ALA A 13 -15.72 -12.62 -27.22
CA ALA A 13 -16.84 -11.72 -27.43
C ALA A 13 -17.48 -11.26 -26.13
N ALA A 14 -17.58 -12.13 -25.13
CA ALA A 14 -18.09 -11.77 -23.80
C ALA A 14 -17.18 -10.74 -23.10
N LEU A 15 -15.86 -10.92 -23.19
CA LEU A 15 -14.90 -9.99 -22.60
C LEU A 15 -14.95 -8.62 -23.29
N TYR A 16 -15.05 -8.58 -24.64
CA TYR A 16 -15.17 -7.33 -25.39
C TYR A 16 -16.50 -6.58 -25.14
N ARG A 17 -17.53 -7.29 -24.71
CA ARG A 17 -18.81 -6.68 -24.31
C ARG A 17 -18.67 -5.78 -23.07
N TYR A 18 -17.83 -6.19 -22.10
CA TYR A 18 -17.59 -5.43 -20.89
C TYR A 18 -16.42 -4.45 -21.01
N PHE A 19 -15.39 -4.84 -21.76
CA PHE A 19 -14.18 -4.07 -21.96
C PHE A 19 -13.89 -3.95 -23.46
N PRO A 20 -14.35 -2.87 -24.12
CA PRO A 20 -14.19 -2.68 -25.55
C PRO A 20 -12.74 -2.73 -26.03
N THR A 21 -11.79 -2.30 -25.18
CA THR A 21 -10.37 -2.31 -25.47
C THR A 21 -9.56 -3.00 -24.36
N LYS A 22 -8.31 -3.39 -24.67
CA LYS A 22 -7.36 -3.86 -23.65
C LYS A 22 -7.07 -2.78 -22.60
N GLU A 23 -7.04 -1.53 -23.03
CA GLU A 23 -6.81 -0.38 -22.14
C GLU A 23 -7.96 -0.19 -21.16
N ASP A 24 -9.23 -0.39 -21.58
CA ASP A 24 -10.40 -0.29 -20.69
C ASP A 24 -10.33 -1.34 -19.59
N LEU A 25 -9.99 -2.58 -19.94
CA LEU A 25 -9.78 -3.64 -18.97
C LEU A 25 -8.65 -3.31 -18.00
N LEU A 26 -7.51 -2.85 -18.53
CA LEU A 26 -6.36 -2.49 -17.72
C LEU A 26 -6.68 -1.36 -16.75
N PHE A 27 -7.32 -0.31 -17.24
CA PHE A 27 -7.76 0.81 -16.41
C PHE A 27 -8.73 0.36 -15.31
N SER A 28 -9.72 -0.48 -15.65
CA SER A 28 -10.67 -1.01 -14.66
C SER A 28 -9.95 -1.77 -13.54
N LEU A 29 -9.01 -2.66 -13.87
CA LEU A 29 -8.22 -3.42 -12.89
C LEU A 29 -7.37 -2.50 -12.01
N MET A 30 -6.75 -1.49 -12.61
CA MET A 30 -5.89 -0.55 -11.89
C MET A 30 -6.71 0.37 -10.98
N ASN A 31 -7.87 0.84 -11.45
CA ASN A 31 -8.77 1.68 -10.67
C ASN A 31 -9.32 0.92 -9.47
N GLU A 32 -9.84 -0.29 -9.69
CA GLU A 32 -10.36 -1.16 -8.64
C GLU A 32 -9.28 -1.46 -7.57
N HIS A 33 -8.04 -1.75 -8.01
CA HIS A 33 -6.94 -1.96 -7.08
C HIS A 33 -6.65 -0.74 -6.20
N MET A 34 -6.65 0.47 -6.78
CA MET A 34 -6.40 1.70 -6.03
C MET A 34 -7.55 2.06 -5.10
N GLU A 35 -8.79 1.86 -5.53
CA GLU A 35 -9.96 2.05 -4.68
C GLU A 35 -9.96 1.07 -3.50
N ALA A 36 -9.65 -0.22 -3.76
CA ALA A 36 -9.52 -1.23 -2.72
C ALA A 36 -8.38 -0.91 -1.73
N LEU A 37 -7.26 -0.34 -2.19
CA LEU A 37 -6.17 0.11 -1.31
C LEU A 37 -6.63 1.25 -0.39
N LEU A 38 -7.34 2.23 -0.94
CA LEU A 38 -7.89 3.34 -0.14
C LEU A 38 -8.91 2.85 0.89
N GLN A 39 -9.80 1.94 0.49
CA GLN A 39 -10.78 1.31 1.40
C GLN A 39 -10.10 0.49 2.49
N SER A 40 -9.07 -0.28 2.14
CA SER A 40 -8.27 -1.06 3.09
C SER A 40 -7.64 -0.15 4.14
N TRP A 41 -7.07 0.98 3.72
CA TRP A 41 -6.52 1.97 4.64
C TRP A 41 -7.58 2.60 5.53
N GLU A 42 -8.73 2.98 4.98
CA GLU A 42 -9.83 3.56 5.76
C GLU A 42 -10.32 2.60 6.85
N ALA A 43 -10.36 1.29 6.54
CA ALA A 43 -10.74 0.26 7.52
C ALA A 43 -9.65 -0.01 8.56
N ALA A 44 -8.37 0.07 8.17
CA ALA A 44 -7.23 -0.25 9.06
C ALA A 44 -6.76 0.94 9.89
N ARG A 45 -7.07 2.18 9.48
CA ARG A 45 -6.58 3.36 10.19
C ARG A 45 -7.19 3.47 11.59
N PRO A 46 -6.38 3.71 12.63
CA PRO A 46 -6.90 3.92 13.96
C PRO A 46 -7.82 5.15 14.01
N ALA A 47 -9.01 5.00 14.58
CA ALA A 47 -9.98 6.10 14.78
C ALA A 47 -9.40 7.18 15.70
N THR A 48 -8.63 6.75 16.71
CA THR A 48 -7.89 7.61 17.65
C THR A 48 -6.46 7.10 17.72
N GLY A 49 -5.51 7.98 17.96
CA GLY A 49 -4.12 7.60 18.14
C GLY A 49 -3.14 8.66 17.67
N ASP A 50 -1.95 8.56 18.21
CA ASP A 50 -0.85 9.43 17.83
C ASP A 50 -0.30 9.08 16.43
N PRO A 51 0.50 9.95 15.82
CA PRO A 51 1.13 9.72 14.54
C PRO A 51 1.98 8.44 14.47
N VAL A 52 2.59 8.00 15.58
CA VAL A 52 3.40 6.77 15.65
C VAL A 52 2.53 5.55 15.38
N ARG A 53 1.39 5.44 16.05
CA ARG A 53 0.43 4.35 15.86
C ARG A 53 -0.18 4.36 14.46
N ARG A 54 -0.51 5.55 13.93
CA ARG A 54 -1.05 5.68 12.58
C ARG A 54 -0.02 5.29 11.52
N LEU A 55 1.25 5.65 11.70
CA LEU A 55 2.33 5.26 10.81
C LEU A 55 2.55 3.74 10.83
N ALA A 56 2.53 3.12 12.01
CA ALA A 56 2.62 1.67 12.16
C ALA A 56 1.49 0.94 11.43
N ALA A 57 0.25 1.38 11.63
CA ALA A 57 -0.91 0.83 10.95
C ALA A 57 -0.83 1.00 9.41
N PHE A 58 -0.35 2.17 8.95
CA PHE A 58 -0.20 2.45 7.53
C PHE A 58 0.81 1.49 6.87
N VAL A 59 1.99 1.34 7.46
CA VAL A 59 3.04 0.44 6.93
C VAL A 59 2.58 -1.00 6.91
N ARG A 60 1.97 -1.48 7.97
CA ARG A 60 1.42 -2.85 8.06
C ARG A 60 0.35 -3.09 7.00
N ASN A 61 -0.67 -2.25 6.96
CA ASN A 61 -1.75 -2.36 5.97
C ASN A 61 -1.22 -2.31 4.53
N HIS A 62 -0.27 -1.43 4.24
CA HIS A 62 0.32 -1.30 2.91
C HIS A 62 1.00 -2.60 2.46
N ILE A 63 1.84 -3.19 3.32
CA ILE A 63 2.55 -4.44 3.01
C ILE A 63 1.57 -5.60 2.86
N GLU A 64 0.68 -5.81 3.82
CA GLU A 64 -0.30 -6.90 3.81
C GLU A 64 -1.21 -6.82 2.58
N PHE A 65 -1.73 -5.64 2.26
CA PHE A 65 -2.57 -5.41 1.09
C PHE A 65 -1.83 -5.75 -0.22
N HIS A 66 -0.61 -5.26 -0.38
CA HIS A 66 0.17 -5.45 -1.61
C HIS A 66 0.64 -6.90 -1.77
N VAL A 67 1.03 -7.57 -0.70
CA VAL A 67 1.39 -8.99 -0.72
C VAL A 67 0.19 -9.86 -1.09
N ALA A 68 -0.98 -9.62 -0.47
CA ALA A 68 -2.21 -10.35 -0.79
C ALA A 68 -2.69 -10.14 -2.23
N ARG A 69 -2.36 -9.00 -2.84
CA ARG A 69 -2.74 -8.63 -4.22
C ARG A 69 -1.55 -8.45 -5.14
N ARG A 70 -0.53 -9.29 -4.99
CA ARG A 70 0.78 -9.17 -5.65
C ARG A 70 0.69 -8.93 -7.16
N HIS A 71 -0.11 -9.72 -7.87
CA HIS A 71 -0.25 -9.58 -9.33
C HIS A 71 -0.91 -8.25 -9.72
N ALA A 72 -1.98 -7.85 -9.03
CA ALA A 72 -2.64 -6.58 -9.28
C ALA A 72 -1.71 -5.40 -8.95
N THR A 73 -0.94 -5.49 -7.87
CA THR A 73 0.09 -4.49 -7.51
C THR A 73 1.15 -4.38 -8.60
N HIS A 74 1.63 -5.52 -9.12
CA HIS A 74 2.60 -5.52 -10.21
C HIS A 74 2.06 -4.82 -11.45
N VAL A 75 0.85 -5.18 -11.89
CA VAL A 75 0.17 -4.54 -13.04
C VAL A 75 0.04 -3.03 -12.80
N ASN A 76 -0.43 -2.62 -11.62
CA ASN A 76 -0.56 -1.21 -11.27
C ASN A 76 0.74 -0.42 -11.38
N ASN A 77 1.88 -1.03 -11.06
CA ASN A 77 3.17 -0.35 -11.07
C ASN A 77 3.83 -0.33 -12.45
N MET A 78 3.65 -1.37 -13.26
CA MET A 78 4.38 -1.56 -14.51
C MET A 78 3.64 -1.04 -15.75
N GLU A 79 2.30 -1.02 -15.74
CA GLU A 79 1.50 -0.83 -16.93
C GLU A 79 0.92 0.61 -17.09
N LEU A 80 1.38 1.57 -16.29
CA LEU A 80 0.90 2.96 -16.37
C LEU A 80 1.05 3.56 -17.77
N ARG A 81 2.10 3.18 -18.50
CA ARG A 81 2.41 3.69 -19.84
C ARG A 81 1.40 3.21 -20.91
N ALA A 82 0.61 2.19 -20.61
CA ALA A 82 -0.41 1.67 -21.52
C ALA A 82 -1.75 2.41 -21.43
N LEU A 83 -1.86 3.40 -20.54
CA LEU A 83 -3.07 4.21 -20.35
C LEU A 83 -2.99 5.50 -21.13
N SER A 84 -4.12 5.92 -21.68
CA SER A 84 -4.32 7.29 -22.21
C SER A 84 -4.13 8.33 -21.10
N HIS A 85 -3.88 9.56 -21.49
CA HIS A 85 -3.66 10.67 -20.56
C HIS A 85 -4.79 10.83 -19.53
N GLU A 86 -6.04 10.69 -19.95
CA GLU A 86 -7.22 10.81 -19.08
C GLU A 86 -7.24 9.71 -18.01
N LYS A 87 -7.12 8.44 -18.42
CA LYS A 87 -7.11 7.28 -17.54
C LYS A 87 -5.90 7.29 -16.61
N LEU A 88 -4.73 7.61 -17.13
CA LEU A 88 -3.52 7.80 -16.32
C LEU A 88 -3.73 8.85 -15.24
N SER A 89 -4.30 10.02 -15.61
CA SER A 89 -4.58 11.09 -14.65
C SER A 89 -5.54 10.64 -13.55
N ALA A 90 -6.52 9.80 -13.86
CA ALA A 90 -7.43 9.22 -12.87
C ALA A 90 -6.68 8.33 -11.87
N ILE A 91 -5.82 7.42 -12.33
CA ILE A 91 -5.01 6.56 -11.46
C ILE A 91 -4.05 7.39 -10.61
N LEU A 92 -3.39 8.40 -11.19
CA LEU A 92 -2.49 9.27 -10.46
C LEU A 92 -3.19 10.09 -9.36
N ARG A 93 -4.44 10.49 -9.56
CA ARG A 93 -5.24 11.14 -8.50
C ARG A 93 -5.48 10.20 -7.31
N LEU A 94 -5.82 8.92 -7.56
CA LEU A 94 -6.03 7.94 -6.48
C LEU A 94 -4.72 7.68 -5.73
N ARG A 95 -3.61 7.53 -6.44
CA ARG A 95 -2.27 7.41 -5.83
C ARG A 95 -1.93 8.62 -4.96
N GLY A 96 -2.18 9.82 -5.48
CA GLY A 96 -1.96 11.05 -4.74
C GLY A 96 -2.83 11.16 -3.48
N SER A 97 -4.08 10.68 -3.54
CA SER A 97 -4.96 10.62 -2.37
C SER A 97 -4.42 9.69 -1.30
N TYR A 98 -3.93 8.51 -1.68
CA TYR A 98 -3.31 7.58 -0.75
C TYR A 98 -2.01 8.13 -0.13
N GLU A 99 -1.12 8.69 -0.95
CA GLU A 99 0.12 9.31 -0.50
C GLU A 99 -0.14 10.50 0.44
N LYS A 100 -1.19 11.28 0.19
CA LYS A 100 -1.60 12.42 1.04
C LYS A 100 -1.89 12.00 2.48
N GLU A 101 -2.47 10.82 2.68
CA GLU A 101 -2.69 10.28 4.04
C GLU A 101 -1.36 10.04 4.77
N LEU A 102 -0.38 9.42 4.12
CA LEU A 102 0.93 9.23 4.72
C LEU A 102 1.63 10.56 5.02
N ARG A 103 1.59 11.50 4.07
CA ARG A 103 2.15 12.85 4.26
C ARG A 103 1.50 13.56 5.45
N ARG A 104 0.20 13.38 5.67
CA ARG A 104 -0.51 13.94 6.82
C ARG A 104 0.02 13.37 8.13
N ILE A 105 0.16 12.03 8.21
CA ILE A 105 0.71 11.35 9.39
C ILE A 105 2.13 11.86 9.71
N LEU A 106 2.98 11.95 8.69
CA LEU A 106 4.37 12.41 8.86
C LEU A 106 4.44 13.86 9.31
N ARG A 107 3.60 14.74 8.76
CA ARG A 107 3.54 16.16 9.14
C ARG A 107 3.08 16.32 10.59
N GLU A 108 1.97 15.68 10.96
CA GLU A 108 1.46 15.73 12.32
C GLU A 108 2.48 15.19 13.34
N GLY A 109 3.21 14.12 12.97
CA GLY A 109 4.28 13.59 13.82
C GLY A 109 5.47 14.54 13.98
N ALA A 110 5.83 15.25 12.92
CA ALA A 110 6.89 16.27 12.97
C ALA A 110 6.46 17.49 13.80
N GLU A 111 5.22 17.97 13.64
CA GLU A 111 4.65 19.08 14.41
C GLU A 111 4.57 18.77 15.91
N GLN A 112 4.33 17.50 16.27
CA GLN A 112 4.30 17.05 17.67
C GLN A 112 5.69 16.67 18.22
N GLY A 113 6.76 16.80 17.42
CA GLY A 113 8.12 16.44 17.83
C GLY A 113 8.34 14.93 18.01
N LEU A 114 7.44 14.09 17.50
CA LEU A 114 7.54 12.63 17.52
C LEU A 114 8.43 12.10 16.39
N PHE A 115 8.50 12.84 15.26
CA PHE A 115 9.30 12.51 14.09
C PHE A 115 10.27 13.65 13.78
N THR A 116 11.43 13.28 13.21
CA THR A 116 12.40 14.19 12.61
C THR A 116 12.43 13.94 11.11
N VAL A 117 11.61 14.68 10.36
CA VAL A 117 11.45 14.53 8.91
C VAL A 117 11.90 15.81 8.22
N GLY A 118 12.89 15.72 7.34
CA GLY A 118 13.38 16.88 6.58
C GLY A 118 12.41 17.30 5.48
N ASP A 119 12.16 16.40 4.53
CA ASP A 119 11.17 16.58 3.45
C ASP A 119 10.07 15.52 3.57
N VAL A 120 8.88 15.97 3.94
CA VAL A 120 7.70 15.10 4.14
C VAL A 120 7.30 14.39 2.84
N ALA A 121 7.39 15.06 1.69
CA ALA A 121 6.98 14.47 0.41
C ALA A 121 7.96 13.37 -0.02
N LEU A 122 9.25 13.65 0.03
CA LEU A 122 10.29 12.70 -0.31
C LEU A 122 10.28 11.50 0.65
N THR A 123 10.10 11.75 1.95
CA THR A 123 10.01 10.68 2.96
C THR A 123 8.79 9.79 2.73
N ALA A 124 7.63 10.35 2.40
CA ALA A 124 6.45 9.57 2.06
C ALA A 124 6.67 8.70 0.83
N MET A 125 7.26 9.25 -0.23
CA MET A 125 7.61 8.51 -1.43
C MET A 125 8.59 7.36 -1.12
N ALA A 126 9.63 7.61 -0.31
CA ALA A 126 10.60 6.59 0.08
C ALA A 126 9.94 5.43 0.84
N ILE A 127 9.05 5.75 1.80
CA ILE A 127 8.30 4.73 2.56
C ILE A 127 7.41 3.91 1.62
N ILE A 128 6.62 4.54 0.76
CA ILE A 128 5.75 3.84 -0.19
C ILE A 128 6.56 2.94 -1.11
N GLN A 129 7.64 3.43 -1.71
CA GLN A 129 8.46 2.65 -2.62
C GLN A 129 9.14 1.46 -1.92
N MET A 130 9.70 1.68 -0.74
CA MET A 130 10.34 0.63 0.06
C MET A 130 9.34 -0.47 0.41
N THR A 131 8.17 -0.12 0.88
CA THR A 131 7.14 -1.07 1.33
C THR A 131 6.42 -1.76 0.16
N THR A 132 6.18 -1.07 -0.95
CA THR A 132 5.66 -1.69 -2.18
C THR A 132 6.66 -2.69 -2.77
N GLY A 133 7.96 -2.41 -2.69
CA GLY A 133 9.03 -3.28 -3.20
C GLY A 133 9.04 -4.69 -2.59
N VAL A 134 8.38 -4.91 -1.46
CA VAL A 134 8.23 -6.22 -0.82
C VAL A 134 7.65 -7.26 -1.78
N ILE A 135 6.72 -6.90 -2.66
CA ILE A 135 6.12 -7.83 -3.64
C ILE A 135 7.13 -8.46 -4.61
N VAL A 136 8.27 -7.83 -4.80
CA VAL A 136 9.28 -8.31 -5.77
C VAL A 136 9.99 -9.56 -5.24
N TRP A 137 10.37 -9.54 -3.99
CA TRP A 137 11.22 -10.57 -3.38
C TRP A 137 10.48 -11.49 -2.40
N PHE A 138 9.47 -11.01 -1.67
CA PHE A 138 8.77 -11.80 -0.66
C PHE A 138 8.07 -13.03 -1.26
N ARG A 139 8.15 -14.15 -0.55
CA ARG A 139 7.44 -15.41 -0.87
C ARG A 139 6.79 -15.93 0.41
N PRO A 140 5.47 -16.24 0.39
CA PRO A 140 4.73 -16.68 1.59
C PRO A 140 5.27 -17.96 2.24
N ASP A 141 5.83 -18.87 1.42
CA ASP A 141 6.27 -20.20 1.85
C ASP A 141 7.76 -20.26 2.24
N GLU A 142 8.42 -19.09 2.32
CA GLU A 142 9.82 -19.01 2.67
C GLU A 142 10.01 -18.64 4.16
N ARG A 143 11.22 -18.22 4.53
CA ARG A 143 11.72 -18.01 5.90
C ARG A 143 10.88 -17.06 6.77
N LEU A 144 10.21 -16.07 6.18
CA LEU A 144 9.50 -15.02 6.90
C LEU A 144 8.02 -15.01 6.59
N SER A 145 7.19 -14.85 7.61
CA SER A 145 5.77 -14.51 7.45
C SER A 145 5.58 -13.05 6.99
N VAL A 146 4.43 -12.74 6.45
CA VAL A 146 4.10 -11.36 6.06
C VAL A 146 4.10 -10.41 7.27
N GLN A 147 3.71 -10.90 8.44
CA GLN A 147 3.73 -10.14 9.69
C GLN A 147 5.15 -9.78 10.12
N GLU A 148 6.09 -10.74 10.09
CA GLU A 148 7.50 -10.47 10.41
C GLU A 148 8.14 -9.48 9.44
N VAL A 149 7.77 -9.55 8.16
CA VAL A 149 8.19 -8.55 7.17
C VAL A 149 7.59 -7.19 7.50
N ALA A 150 6.29 -7.11 7.78
CA ALA A 150 5.62 -5.86 8.12
C ALA A 150 6.21 -5.22 9.40
N ASP A 151 6.49 -6.02 10.43
CA ASP A 151 7.13 -5.57 11.67
C ASP A 151 8.55 -5.04 11.41
N THR A 152 9.34 -5.74 10.59
CA THR A 152 10.68 -5.30 10.21
C THR A 152 10.65 -3.96 9.44
N TYR A 153 9.75 -3.84 8.47
CA TYR A 153 9.59 -2.59 7.70
C TYR A 153 9.01 -1.44 8.52
N HIS A 154 8.15 -1.75 9.48
CA HIS A 154 7.70 -0.78 10.48
C HIS A 154 8.91 -0.22 11.25
N ASP A 155 9.78 -1.08 11.79
CA ASP A 155 10.97 -0.65 12.53
C ASP A 155 11.95 0.16 11.65
N MET A 156 12.13 -0.23 10.40
CA MET A 156 12.91 0.54 9.43
C MET A 156 12.30 1.92 9.20
N THR A 157 10.98 1.99 9.03
CA THR A 157 10.25 3.24 8.82
C THR A 157 10.36 4.16 10.04
N MET A 158 10.23 3.62 11.26
CA MET A 158 10.39 4.40 12.49
C MET A 158 11.79 4.98 12.65
N ARG A 159 12.82 4.25 12.21
CA ARG A 159 14.19 4.78 12.17
C ARG A 159 14.37 5.85 11.10
N LEU A 160 13.76 5.64 9.92
CA LEU A 160 13.80 6.60 8.82
C LEU A 160 13.20 7.96 9.21
N VAL A 161 12.10 7.95 9.95
CA VAL A 161 11.44 9.18 10.42
C VAL A 161 12.03 9.72 11.75
N GLY A 162 13.11 9.13 12.25
CA GLY A 162 13.77 9.58 13.49
C GLY A 162 12.90 9.43 14.74
N ALA A 163 11.95 8.50 14.77
CA ALA A 163 11.11 8.25 15.94
C ALA A 163 11.95 7.80 17.13
N ARG A 164 11.65 8.28 18.34
CA ARG A 164 12.37 7.94 19.56
C ARG A 164 12.28 6.44 19.86
N LYS A 165 13.30 5.89 20.52
CA LYS A 165 13.35 4.45 20.83
C LYS A 165 12.16 3.99 21.68
N GLN A 166 11.76 4.81 22.65
CA GLN A 166 10.64 4.54 23.56
C GLN A 166 9.29 4.44 22.81
N ASP A 167 9.03 5.33 21.86
CA ASP A 167 7.82 5.34 21.04
C ASP A 167 7.75 4.11 20.11
N ARG A 168 8.90 3.53 19.75
CA ARG A 168 9.00 2.32 18.91
C ARG A 168 8.66 1.04 19.69
N GLU A 169 9.08 0.93 20.94
CA GLU A 169 8.86 -0.23 21.80
C GLU A 169 7.40 -0.35 22.27
N ASP A 170 6.72 0.76 22.56
CA ASP A 170 5.32 0.79 23.00
C ASP A 170 4.35 0.23 21.95
N VAL A 171 4.62 0.43 20.66
CA VAL A 171 3.81 -0.13 19.56
C VAL A 171 3.99 -1.65 19.45
N HIS A 172 5.22 -2.14 19.67
CA HIS A 172 5.54 -3.58 19.57
C HIS A 172 4.92 -4.40 20.68
N VAL A 173 4.91 -3.89 21.91
CA VAL A 173 4.36 -4.58 23.08
C VAL A 173 2.84 -4.70 22.99
N ARG A 174 2.16 -3.65 22.52
CA ARG A 174 0.68 -3.64 22.42
C ARG A 174 0.15 -4.49 21.28
N SER A 175 0.84 -4.54 20.12
CA SER A 175 0.46 -5.44 19.02
C SER A 175 0.50 -6.92 19.42
N ARG A 176 1.43 -7.33 20.30
CA ARG A 176 1.50 -8.71 20.82
C ARG A 176 0.42 -9.01 21.86
N HIS A 177 -0.09 -8.02 22.57
CA HIS A 177 -1.18 -8.21 23.56
C HIS A 177 -2.56 -8.31 22.88
N GLU A 178 -2.80 -7.55 21.84
CA GLU A 178 -4.06 -7.59 21.10
C GLU A 178 -4.25 -8.91 20.33
N LEU A 179 -3.15 -9.53 19.85
CA LEU A 179 -3.16 -10.85 19.17
C LEU A 179 -3.35 -12.04 20.14
N ARG A 180 -3.21 -11.86 21.47
CA ARG A 180 -3.42 -12.91 22.46
C ARG A 180 -4.81 -12.89 23.11
N ALA A 181 -5.64 -11.92 22.75
CA ALA A 181 -6.98 -11.73 23.31
C ALA A 181 -8.11 -12.30 22.43
N TRP A 182 -7.76 -13.10 21.40
CA TRP A 182 -8.69 -13.85 20.53
C TRP A 182 -8.29 -15.37 20.58
#